data_1591b44bd47b5bd835042c9f7001d0cb
#
_entry.id   1591b44bd47b5bd835042c9f7001d0cb
#
_cell.length_a   1.000
_cell.length_b   1.000
_cell.length_c   1.000
_cell.angle_alpha   90.00
_cell.angle_beta   90.00
_cell.angle_gamma   90.00
#
_symmetry.space_group_name_H-M   'P 1'
#
loop_
_entity.id
_entity.type
_entity.pdbx_description
1 polymer ?
#
loop_
_entity_poly.entity_id
_entity_poly.type
_entity_poly.pdbx_seq_one_letter_code
_entity_poly.pdbx_strand_id
1 'polypeptide(L)'
;MLLAVLLAPALQPDAFAAPLDYTEADVRDVRGIYDDSLDGGRGLAESATPPFSSELAIKVAGPKKQLLLSFTNRIRVDFAFTWVAHIRALGLTNFLVGATDDVAVEELTTGKVPCFSMKTNLPQGEWPWGSSSFKALGPHKIELIYKSIQWGLEVVITDIDALVLRDPFPYMARYPDAGFLTTSDHLGNTTADDGLEDHRGIHSAFNIGYMFFRPSAIPLVEEWRRYINEDPRNRWDQGEFNRIARSKWKPGRTDGLSDKRLFWAYQEKVIGGVLPIALFAGGHNYFVSQLAQRMGVPPYSIHTTFQYSAAAGKRHRLREAMVWIDEPSYYDPPGGLLVYAPDVPKALVYPPKGMTTNGHIALIKHQLRQIRSALALAQALGRKLILPEVTCGYDKAWFQL
;
A
#
# COMPACT_ATOMS: atom_id res chain seq x y z
N MET A 1 -7.62 -7.96 45.61
CA MET A 1 -6.71 -7.97 44.46
C MET A 1 -6.61 -6.53 43.98
N LEU A 2 -5.58 -5.82 44.42
CA LEU A 2 -5.36 -4.41 44.08
C LEU A 2 -4.94 -4.32 42.61
N LEU A 3 -5.74 -3.62 41.78
CA LEU A 3 -5.38 -3.26 40.42
C LEU A 3 -4.38 -2.10 40.51
N ALA A 4 -3.09 -2.39 40.33
CA ALA A 4 -2.09 -1.35 40.14
C ALA A 4 -2.30 -0.74 38.77
N VAL A 5 -2.74 0.51 38.73
CA VAL A 5 -2.65 1.37 37.53
C VAL A 5 -1.18 1.75 37.39
N LEU A 6 -0.43 0.94 36.68
CA LEU A 6 0.90 1.33 36.19
C LEU A 6 0.70 2.26 35.01
N LEU A 7 1.00 3.55 35.20
CA LEU A 7 1.37 4.44 34.13
C LEU A 7 2.62 3.82 33.47
N ALA A 8 2.44 3.17 32.33
CA ALA A 8 3.56 2.70 31.55
C ALA A 8 4.42 3.93 31.17
N PRO A 9 5.76 3.88 31.39
CA PRO A 9 6.61 4.89 30.81
C PRO A 9 6.39 4.89 29.31
N ALA A 10 6.25 6.07 28.74
CA ALA A 10 6.18 6.25 27.30
C ALA A 10 7.33 5.46 26.67
N LEU A 11 7.00 4.45 25.86
CA LEU A 11 7.97 3.80 25.00
C LEU A 11 8.55 4.92 24.13
N GLN A 12 9.81 5.25 24.35
CA GLN A 12 10.52 6.13 23.45
C GLN A 12 10.52 5.45 22.08
N PRO A 13 10.03 6.12 21.02
CA PRO A 13 10.13 5.61 19.66
C PRO A 13 11.54 5.82 19.18
N ASP A 14 12.47 4.97 19.61
CA ASP A 14 13.80 4.95 19.06
C ASP A 14 13.78 4.38 17.65
N ALA A 15 14.05 5.26 16.68
CA ALA A 15 14.68 5.01 15.38
C ALA A 15 13.85 4.41 14.23
N PHE A 16 12.52 4.30 14.29
CA PHE A 16 11.75 3.83 13.13
C PHE A 16 10.75 4.87 12.66
N ALA A 17 10.99 5.37 11.46
CA ALA A 17 10.30 6.47 10.81
C ALA A 17 9.97 7.54 11.87
N ALA A 18 10.75 8.60 11.98
CA ALA A 18 10.28 9.77 12.73
C ALA A 18 8.82 9.92 12.32
N PRO A 19 7.85 9.96 13.25
CA PRO A 19 6.47 10.21 12.88
C PRO A 19 6.57 11.41 11.96
N LEU A 20 6.02 11.27 10.73
CA LEU A 20 5.88 12.42 9.87
C LEU A 20 5.20 13.43 10.79
N ASP A 21 5.86 14.55 11.08
CA ASP A 21 5.31 15.61 11.91
C ASP A 21 4.10 16.16 11.15
N TYR A 22 2.95 15.46 11.30
CA TYR A 22 1.68 15.96 10.84
C TYR A 22 1.38 17.18 11.68
N THR A 23 1.44 18.34 11.07
CA THR A 23 0.95 19.53 11.75
C THR A 23 -0.54 19.35 12.03
N GLU A 24 -1.05 19.96 13.09
CA GLU A 24 -2.51 20.01 13.33
C GLU A 24 -3.29 20.51 12.10
N ALA A 25 -2.65 21.29 11.22
CA ALA A 25 -3.21 21.75 9.97
C ALA A 25 -3.36 20.62 8.95
N ASP A 26 -2.37 19.71 8.81
CA ASP A 26 -2.43 18.58 7.88
C ASP A 26 -3.53 17.60 8.27
N VAL A 27 -3.71 17.41 9.57
CA VAL A 27 -4.78 16.55 10.11
C VAL A 27 -6.14 17.29 10.07
N ARG A 28 -6.19 18.60 10.25
CA ARG A 28 -7.45 19.40 10.15
C ARG A 28 -7.95 19.51 8.71
N ASP A 29 -7.08 19.56 7.71
CA ASP A 29 -7.50 19.64 6.31
C ASP A 29 -8.14 18.31 5.83
N VAL A 30 -7.74 17.20 6.42
CA VAL A 30 -8.41 15.89 6.25
C VAL A 30 -9.65 15.77 7.14
N ARG A 31 -9.71 16.48 8.30
CA ARG A 31 -10.83 16.51 9.25
C ARG A 31 -12.06 17.23 8.75
N GLY A 32 -11.91 18.21 7.84
CA GLY A 32 -13.06 18.94 7.27
C GLY A 32 -14.04 18.05 6.49
N ILE A 33 -13.72 16.78 6.31
CA ILE A 33 -14.53 15.77 5.61
C ILE A 33 -15.62 15.18 6.52
N TYR A 34 -15.40 15.19 7.84
CA TYR A 34 -16.26 14.48 8.80
C TYR A 34 -17.01 15.43 9.78
N ASP A 35 -17.01 16.73 9.49
CA ASP A 35 -17.80 17.67 10.27
C ASP A 35 -19.23 17.73 9.73
N ASP A 36 -20.10 16.90 10.30
CA ASP A 36 -21.55 16.84 10.03
C ASP A 36 -22.30 18.14 10.37
N SER A 37 -21.61 19.21 10.81
CA SER A 37 -22.23 20.47 11.23
C SER A 37 -22.47 21.46 10.09
N LEU A 38 -22.12 21.14 8.84
CA LEU A 38 -22.38 21.99 7.68
C LEU A 38 -23.68 21.61 6.95
N ASP A 39 -24.80 21.64 7.68
CA ASP A 39 -26.13 21.80 7.08
C ASP A 39 -26.30 23.27 6.61
N GLY A 40 -26.02 23.48 5.37
CA GLY A 40 -26.12 24.77 4.70
C GLY A 40 -26.26 24.60 3.20
N GLY A 41 -27.46 24.23 2.76
CA GLY A 41 -27.82 24.09 1.35
C GLY A 41 -27.36 25.29 0.49
N ARG A 42 -26.31 25.07 -0.29
CA ARG A 42 -26.02 25.83 -1.51
C ARG A 42 -25.84 24.83 -2.63
N GLY A 43 -26.78 24.86 -3.57
CA GLY A 43 -26.71 24.14 -4.82
C GLY A 43 -25.36 24.42 -5.50
N LEU A 44 -24.45 23.45 -5.44
CA LEU A 44 -23.24 23.46 -6.23
C LEU A 44 -23.65 23.09 -7.66
N ALA A 45 -23.36 24.00 -8.60
CA ALA A 45 -23.41 23.68 -10.01
C ALA A 45 -22.60 22.40 -10.23
N GLU A 46 -23.19 21.39 -10.87
CA GLU A 46 -22.56 20.15 -11.28
C GLU A 46 -21.36 20.44 -12.21
N SER A 47 -20.22 20.74 -11.64
CA SER A 47 -18.96 20.60 -12.36
C SER A 47 -18.62 19.11 -12.34
N ALA A 48 -19.07 18.41 -13.38
CA ALA A 48 -18.80 16.99 -13.53
C ALA A 48 -17.27 16.74 -13.40
N THR A 49 -16.88 15.90 -12.43
CA THR A 49 -15.46 15.53 -12.24
C THR A 49 -14.88 15.07 -13.57
N PRO A 50 -13.77 15.67 -14.04
CA PRO A 50 -13.27 15.42 -15.39
C PRO A 50 -12.82 13.97 -15.56
N PRO A 51 -12.88 13.41 -16.77
CA PRO A 51 -12.25 12.15 -17.08
C PRO A 51 -10.71 12.31 -17.10
N PHE A 52 -9.99 11.19 -17.02
CA PHE A 52 -8.53 11.19 -17.17
C PHE A 52 -8.14 11.65 -18.58
N SER A 53 -7.52 12.81 -18.68
CA SER A 53 -7.13 13.45 -19.94
C SER A 53 -5.69 13.94 -19.92
N SER A 54 -5.11 14.13 -21.09
CA SER A 54 -3.75 14.66 -21.25
C SER A 54 -3.60 16.05 -20.62
N GLU A 55 -4.60 16.90 -20.80
CA GLU A 55 -4.61 18.25 -20.23
C GLU A 55 -4.54 18.21 -18.71
N LEU A 56 -5.39 17.42 -18.05
CA LEU A 56 -5.40 17.26 -16.61
C LEU A 56 -4.07 16.68 -16.10
N ALA A 57 -3.63 15.58 -16.71
CA ALA A 57 -2.43 14.86 -16.28
C ALA A 57 -1.15 15.71 -16.44
N ILE A 58 -0.98 16.39 -17.58
CA ILE A 58 0.18 17.25 -17.83
C ILE A 58 0.17 18.47 -16.91
N LYS A 59 -1.01 19.09 -16.69
CA LYS A 59 -1.16 20.21 -15.76
C LYS A 59 -0.72 19.82 -14.33
N VAL A 60 -1.17 18.67 -13.85
CA VAL A 60 -0.85 18.18 -12.49
C VAL A 60 0.60 17.73 -12.39
N ALA A 61 1.13 17.03 -13.39
CA ALA A 61 2.52 16.59 -13.43
C ALA A 61 3.54 17.75 -13.44
N GLY A 62 3.11 18.91 -13.94
CA GLY A 62 3.91 20.14 -13.98
C GLY A 62 5.19 20.03 -14.83
N PRO A 63 6.13 20.95 -14.65
CA PRO A 63 7.32 21.04 -15.51
C PRO A 63 8.26 19.84 -15.39
N LYS A 64 8.23 19.11 -14.26
CA LYS A 64 9.02 17.89 -14.09
C LYS A 64 8.45 16.69 -14.84
N LYS A 65 7.21 16.80 -15.35
CA LYS A 65 6.48 15.71 -16.01
C LYS A 65 6.37 14.44 -15.18
N GLN A 66 6.25 14.57 -13.88
CA GLN A 66 6.20 13.48 -12.90
C GLN A 66 4.80 13.41 -12.28
N LEU A 67 4.20 12.24 -12.29
CA LEU A 67 2.83 12.04 -11.82
C LEU A 67 2.71 10.82 -10.90
N LEU A 68 2.13 11.02 -9.71
CA LEU A 68 1.69 9.95 -8.82
C LEU A 68 0.23 9.62 -9.14
N LEU A 69 -0.06 8.35 -9.39
CA LEU A 69 -1.41 7.87 -9.69
C LEU A 69 -1.83 6.76 -8.73
N SER A 70 -3.04 6.84 -8.28
CA SER A 70 -3.76 5.72 -7.66
C SER A 70 -5.22 5.77 -8.07
N PHE A 71 -6.01 4.77 -7.68
CA PHE A 71 -7.45 4.76 -7.92
C PHE A 71 -8.17 3.98 -6.82
N THR A 72 -9.43 4.33 -6.60
CA THR A 72 -10.24 3.79 -5.53
C THR A 72 -11.69 3.59 -5.96
N ASN A 73 -12.44 2.84 -5.15
CA ASN A 73 -13.89 2.77 -5.17
C ASN A 73 -14.46 3.21 -3.82
N ARG A 74 -15.78 3.33 -3.73
CA ARG A 74 -16.50 3.74 -2.50
C ARG A 74 -16.08 2.94 -1.24
N ILE A 75 -15.74 1.66 -1.38
CA ILE A 75 -15.39 0.80 -0.25
C ILE A 75 -14.01 1.12 0.34
N ARG A 76 -13.14 1.78 -0.45
CA ARG A 76 -11.75 2.06 -0.11
C ARG A 76 -11.37 3.54 -0.20
N VAL A 77 -12.36 4.42 -0.13
CA VAL A 77 -12.10 5.87 -0.13
C VAL A 77 -11.28 6.29 1.09
N ASP A 78 -11.48 5.66 2.24
CA ASP A 78 -10.68 5.88 3.44
C ASP A 78 -9.17 5.58 3.24
N PHE A 79 -8.84 4.57 2.42
CA PHE A 79 -7.45 4.33 1.98
C PHE A 79 -6.94 5.48 1.11
N ALA A 80 -7.80 6.01 0.22
CA ALA A 80 -7.43 7.15 -0.61
C ALA A 80 -7.13 8.39 0.23
N PHE A 81 -7.92 8.68 1.25
CA PHE A 81 -7.64 9.78 2.17
C PHE A 81 -6.34 9.59 2.92
N THR A 82 -6.07 8.39 3.43
CA THR A 82 -4.79 8.06 4.08
C THR A 82 -3.63 8.23 3.10
N TRP A 83 -3.75 7.72 1.87
CA TRP A 83 -2.74 7.84 0.81
C TRP A 83 -2.45 9.31 0.47
N VAL A 84 -3.49 10.12 0.29
CA VAL A 84 -3.38 11.55 -0.01
C VAL A 84 -2.75 12.33 1.14
N ALA A 85 -3.11 12.01 2.38
CA ALA A 85 -2.54 12.67 3.56
C ALA A 85 -1.01 12.49 3.61
N HIS A 86 -0.51 11.28 3.37
CA HIS A 86 0.93 11.04 3.29
C HIS A 86 1.60 11.84 2.18
N ILE A 87 1.02 11.89 0.98
CA ILE A 87 1.56 12.64 -0.15
C ILE A 87 1.59 14.14 0.13
N ARG A 88 0.53 14.69 0.73
CA ARG A 88 0.47 16.09 1.14
C ARG A 88 1.50 16.43 2.22
N ALA A 89 1.69 15.54 3.21
CA ALA A 89 2.71 15.70 4.24
C ALA A 89 4.14 15.74 3.67
N LEU A 90 4.37 15.11 2.50
CA LEU A 90 5.62 15.20 1.74
C LEU A 90 5.75 16.50 0.92
N GLY A 91 4.74 17.37 0.92
CA GLY A 91 4.69 18.56 0.10
C GLY A 91 4.49 18.30 -1.39
N LEU A 92 4.05 17.09 -1.78
CA LEU A 92 3.84 16.72 -3.17
C LEU A 92 2.45 17.11 -3.64
N THR A 93 2.38 17.77 -4.79
CA THR A 93 1.12 18.23 -5.41
C THR A 93 0.85 17.55 -6.76
N ASN A 94 1.80 16.78 -7.27
CA ASN A 94 1.75 16.14 -8.57
C ASN A 94 1.11 14.74 -8.50
N PHE A 95 -0.11 14.67 -7.96
CA PHE A 95 -0.84 13.41 -7.83
C PHE A 95 -2.30 13.51 -8.28
N LEU A 96 -2.87 12.39 -8.68
CA LEU A 96 -4.28 12.23 -9.03
C LEU A 96 -4.82 10.89 -8.51
N VAL A 97 -6.07 10.90 -8.04
CA VAL A 97 -6.80 9.68 -7.65
C VAL A 97 -7.96 9.42 -8.60
N GLY A 98 -7.96 8.27 -9.25
CA GLY A 98 -9.08 7.82 -10.07
C GLY A 98 -10.22 7.28 -9.20
N ALA A 99 -11.45 7.68 -9.48
CA ALA A 99 -12.65 7.15 -8.84
C ALA A 99 -13.38 6.21 -9.81
N THR A 100 -13.65 4.98 -9.40
CA THR A 100 -14.29 3.97 -10.25
C THR A 100 -15.82 3.99 -10.19
N ASP A 101 -16.39 4.73 -9.25
CA ASP A 101 -17.82 4.91 -9.04
C ASP A 101 -18.16 6.34 -8.58
N ASP A 102 -19.45 6.70 -8.71
CA ASP A 102 -19.91 8.08 -8.46
C ASP A 102 -19.81 8.46 -6.97
N VAL A 103 -19.98 7.52 -6.05
CA VAL A 103 -19.85 7.78 -4.61
C VAL A 103 -18.41 8.12 -4.26
N ALA A 104 -17.44 7.37 -4.82
CA ALA A 104 -16.03 7.70 -4.66
C ALA A 104 -15.67 9.07 -5.27
N VAL A 105 -16.28 9.42 -6.42
CA VAL A 105 -16.13 10.77 -7.01
C VAL A 105 -16.60 11.84 -6.05
N GLU A 106 -17.80 11.69 -5.50
CA GLU A 106 -18.42 12.65 -4.57
C GLU A 106 -17.57 12.82 -3.31
N GLU A 107 -17.19 11.72 -2.64
CA GLU A 107 -16.39 11.74 -1.43
C GLU A 107 -15.00 12.37 -1.66
N LEU A 108 -14.29 11.99 -2.74
CA LEU A 108 -12.99 12.57 -3.07
C LEU A 108 -13.10 14.07 -3.40
N THR A 109 -14.15 14.48 -4.12
CA THR A 109 -14.38 15.89 -4.47
C THR A 109 -14.70 16.71 -3.22
N THR A 110 -15.57 16.20 -2.35
CA THR A 110 -15.89 16.82 -1.06
C THR A 110 -14.64 16.99 -0.20
N GLY A 111 -13.77 15.95 -0.17
CA GLY A 111 -12.47 15.96 0.49
C GLY A 111 -11.39 16.78 -0.23
N LYS A 112 -11.75 17.55 -1.26
CA LYS A 112 -10.81 18.35 -2.05
C LYS A 112 -9.59 17.58 -2.55
N VAL A 113 -9.76 16.29 -2.84
CA VAL A 113 -8.72 15.45 -3.41
C VAL A 113 -8.65 15.69 -4.92
N PRO A 114 -7.47 15.95 -5.51
CA PRO A 114 -7.30 15.98 -6.97
C PRO A 114 -7.69 14.61 -7.56
N CYS A 115 -8.85 14.53 -8.21
CA CYS A 115 -9.40 13.27 -8.69
C CYS A 115 -9.96 13.37 -10.10
N PHE A 116 -10.22 12.22 -10.69
CA PHE A 116 -10.85 12.08 -11.99
C PHE A 116 -11.81 10.87 -12.00
N SER A 117 -12.84 10.93 -12.85
CA SER A 117 -13.76 9.81 -13.04
C SER A 117 -13.18 8.79 -14.01
N MET A 118 -13.11 7.53 -13.60
CA MET A 118 -12.70 6.42 -14.48
C MET A 118 -13.85 5.86 -15.32
N LYS A 119 -15.11 6.18 -14.98
CA LYS A 119 -16.32 5.68 -15.66
C LYS A 119 -16.28 4.18 -15.95
N THR A 120 -16.08 3.38 -14.90
CA THR A 120 -16.04 1.93 -15.04
C THR A 120 -17.44 1.33 -14.92
N ASN A 121 -17.65 0.19 -15.58
CA ASN A 121 -18.83 -0.65 -15.39
C ASN A 121 -18.59 -1.76 -14.36
N LEU A 122 -17.64 -1.55 -13.44
CA LEU A 122 -17.29 -2.52 -12.41
C LEU A 122 -18.38 -2.58 -11.33
N PRO A 123 -18.64 -3.75 -10.73
CA PRO A 123 -19.57 -3.85 -9.62
C PRO A 123 -19.16 -2.94 -8.47
N GLN A 124 -20.14 -2.26 -7.88
CA GLN A 124 -19.91 -1.45 -6.67
C GLN A 124 -19.78 -2.40 -5.47
N GLY A 125 -18.58 -2.52 -4.90
CA GLY A 125 -18.37 -3.38 -3.75
C GLY A 125 -16.93 -3.85 -3.60
N GLU A 126 -16.71 -4.82 -2.71
CA GLU A 126 -15.44 -5.51 -2.57
C GLU A 126 -15.16 -6.35 -3.83
N TRP A 127 -13.92 -6.30 -4.27
CA TRP A 127 -13.42 -7.16 -5.35
C TRP A 127 -12.46 -8.18 -4.73
N PRO A 128 -12.96 -9.37 -4.37
CA PRO A 128 -12.12 -10.41 -3.80
C PRO A 128 -10.95 -10.73 -4.74
N TRP A 129 -9.77 -10.86 -4.19
CA TRP A 129 -8.58 -11.19 -4.96
C TRP A 129 -8.81 -12.44 -5.83
N GLY A 130 -8.41 -12.36 -7.10
CA GLY A 130 -8.58 -13.44 -8.08
C GLY A 130 -9.97 -13.56 -8.69
N SER A 131 -10.98 -12.81 -8.21
CA SER A 131 -12.32 -12.80 -8.82
C SER A 131 -12.32 -12.16 -10.22
N SER A 132 -13.34 -12.41 -11.01
CA SER A 132 -13.52 -11.78 -12.32
C SER A 132 -13.65 -10.25 -12.22
N SER A 133 -14.28 -9.75 -11.16
CA SER A 133 -14.36 -8.30 -10.90
C SER A 133 -13.01 -7.70 -10.57
N PHE A 134 -12.17 -8.39 -9.79
CA PHE A 134 -10.81 -7.98 -9.52
C PHE A 134 -9.96 -7.95 -10.80
N LYS A 135 -10.05 -9.00 -11.63
CA LYS A 135 -9.32 -9.04 -12.91
C LYS A 135 -9.76 -7.95 -13.87
N ALA A 136 -11.05 -7.64 -13.90
CA ALA A 136 -11.61 -6.59 -14.77
C ALA A 136 -11.13 -5.18 -14.42
N LEU A 137 -10.45 -4.98 -13.28
CA LEU A 137 -9.79 -3.73 -12.93
C LEU A 137 -8.47 -3.52 -13.69
N GLY A 138 -7.79 -4.61 -14.03
CA GLY A 138 -6.48 -4.58 -14.70
C GLY A 138 -6.43 -3.72 -15.96
N PRO A 139 -7.37 -3.86 -16.93
CA PRO A 139 -7.42 -3.01 -18.11
C PRO A 139 -7.42 -1.52 -17.82
N HIS A 140 -8.15 -1.09 -16.79
CA HIS A 140 -8.23 0.32 -16.41
C HIS A 140 -6.91 0.84 -15.85
N LYS A 141 -6.24 0.06 -15.01
CA LYS A 141 -4.92 0.39 -14.48
C LYS A 141 -3.88 0.53 -15.60
N ILE A 142 -3.85 -0.43 -16.52
CA ILE A 142 -2.92 -0.43 -17.65
C ILE A 142 -3.18 0.74 -18.57
N GLU A 143 -4.43 1.11 -18.79
CA GLU A 143 -4.80 2.27 -19.62
C GLU A 143 -4.30 3.59 -19.00
N LEU A 144 -4.35 3.75 -17.68
CA LEU A 144 -3.79 4.91 -16.99
C LEU A 144 -2.27 5.01 -17.20
N ILE A 145 -1.55 3.89 -17.08
CA ILE A 145 -0.10 3.84 -17.34
C ILE A 145 0.18 4.21 -18.78
N TYR A 146 -0.47 3.53 -19.72
CA TYR A 146 -0.26 3.68 -21.16
C TYR A 146 -0.45 5.13 -21.61
N LYS A 147 -1.58 5.74 -21.24
CA LYS A 147 -1.86 7.14 -21.56
C LYS A 147 -0.82 8.08 -20.97
N SER A 148 -0.48 7.91 -19.70
CA SER A 148 0.49 8.78 -19.04
C SER A 148 1.85 8.79 -19.74
N ILE A 149 2.39 7.60 -20.05
CA ILE A 149 3.69 7.52 -20.75
C ILE A 149 3.62 7.95 -22.21
N GLN A 150 2.49 7.77 -22.88
CA GLN A 150 2.27 8.33 -24.23
C GLN A 150 2.25 9.85 -24.24
N TRP A 151 1.78 10.49 -23.17
CA TRP A 151 1.82 11.95 -23.01
C TRP A 151 3.20 12.48 -22.56
N GLY A 152 4.20 11.58 -22.49
CA GLY A 152 5.58 11.93 -22.14
C GLY A 152 5.81 12.12 -20.65
N LEU A 153 4.96 11.53 -19.80
CA LEU A 153 5.09 11.63 -18.35
C LEU A 153 5.89 10.45 -17.79
N GLU A 154 6.63 10.71 -16.71
CA GLU A 154 7.09 9.70 -15.77
C GLU A 154 5.97 9.47 -14.76
N VAL A 155 5.55 8.22 -14.59
CA VAL A 155 4.43 7.89 -13.72
C VAL A 155 4.81 6.86 -12.66
N VAL A 156 4.51 7.16 -11.41
CA VAL A 156 4.39 6.17 -10.34
C VAL A 156 2.91 5.85 -10.17
N ILE A 157 2.56 4.59 -10.38
CA ILE A 157 1.19 4.11 -10.13
C ILE A 157 1.20 3.13 -8.96
N THR A 158 0.24 3.30 -8.05
CA THR A 158 0.13 2.46 -6.86
C THR A 158 -1.28 1.89 -6.72
N ASP A 159 -1.39 0.72 -6.11
CA ASP A 159 -2.65 0.31 -5.52
C ASP A 159 -2.94 1.24 -4.35
N ILE A 160 -4.23 1.48 -4.04
CA ILE A 160 -4.60 2.48 -3.03
C ILE A 160 -4.15 2.10 -1.60
N ASP A 161 -3.83 0.84 -1.38
CA ASP A 161 -3.28 0.31 -0.14
C ASP A 161 -1.74 0.16 -0.16
N ALA A 162 -1.09 0.76 -1.15
CA ALA A 162 0.35 0.95 -1.22
C ALA A 162 0.69 2.42 -0.91
N LEU A 163 0.92 2.71 0.36
CA LEU A 163 1.17 4.08 0.83
C LEU A 163 2.53 4.59 0.36
N VAL A 164 2.59 5.87 0.02
CA VAL A 164 3.83 6.59 -0.35
C VAL A 164 4.30 7.36 0.88
N LEU A 165 5.43 6.99 1.46
CA LEU A 165 5.95 7.53 2.71
C LEU A 165 7.15 8.47 2.50
N ARG A 166 7.72 8.49 1.30
CA ARG A 166 8.81 9.38 0.87
C ARG A 166 8.65 9.69 -0.61
N ASP A 167 9.13 10.87 -1.05
CA ASP A 167 9.13 11.20 -2.49
C ASP A 167 9.90 10.15 -3.29
N PRO A 168 9.25 9.39 -4.18
CA PRO A 168 9.91 8.33 -4.92
C PRO A 168 10.73 8.82 -6.11
N PHE A 169 10.45 9.98 -6.65
CA PHE A 169 11.07 10.42 -7.91
C PHE A 169 12.58 10.62 -7.83
N PRO A 170 13.16 11.17 -6.75
CA PRO A 170 14.61 11.22 -6.60
C PRO A 170 15.27 9.84 -6.60
N TYR A 171 14.59 8.83 -6.04
CA TYR A 171 15.07 7.44 -6.10
C TYR A 171 15.02 6.89 -7.53
N MET A 172 13.89 7.08 -8.24
CA MET A 172 13.72 6.62 -9.63
C MET A 172 14.72 7.30 -10.60
N ALA A 173 15.10 8.54 -10.31
CA ALA A 173 16.08 9.28 -11.10
C ALA A 173 17.50 8.70 -11.05
N ARG A 174 17.82 7.86 -10.08
CA ARG A 174 19.11 7.14 -9.99
C ARG A 174 19.31 6.16 -11.15
N TYR A 175 18.22 5.75 -11.81
CA TYR A 175 18.21 4.74 -12.87
C TYR A 175 17.61 5.31 -14.16
N PRO A 176 18.33 6.22 -14.85
CA PRO A 176 17.78 6.95 -16.01
C PRO A 176 17.44 6.03 -17.20
N ASP A 177 18.14 4.90 -17.33
CA ASP A 177 17.89 3.96 -18.44
C ASP A 177 16.65 3.09 -18.22
N ALA A 178 16.16 2.97 -16.99
CA ALA A 178 15.01 2.13 -16.69
C ALA A 178 13.75 2.68 -17.34
N GLY A 179 13.14 1.92 -18.22
CA GLY A 179 11.79 2.17 -18.73
C GLY A 179 10.73 1.87 -17.68
N PHE A 180 10.97 0.88 -16.80
CA PHE A 180 10.12 0.61 -15.65
C PHE A 180 10.92 0.14 -14.44
N LEU A 181 10.39 0.42 -13.26
CA LEU A 181 10.82 -0.16 -11.99
C LEU A 181 9.59 -0.73 -11.28
N THR A 182 9.72 -1.91 -10.70
CA THR A 182 8.59 -2.62 -10.08
C THR A 182 8.98 -3.23 -8.76
N THR A 183 8.04 -3.38 -7.85
CA THR A 183 8.21 -4.18 -6.65
C THR A 183 8.15 -5.68 -6.94
N SER A 184 8.43 -6.51 -5.96
CA SER A 184 8.29 -7.95 -6.11
C SER A 184 7.71 -8.60 -4.85
N ASP A 185 7.14 -9.81 -5.04
CA ASP A 185 6.64 -10.65 -3.95
C ASP A 185 7.77 -11.48 -3.31
N HIS A 186 9.02 -11.13 -3.56
CA HIS A 186 10.18 -11.81 -2.97
C HIS A 186 10.29 -11.51 -1.48
N LEU A 187 10.74 -12.48 -0.69
CA LEU A 187 10.69 -12.36 0.77
C LEU A 187 12.02 -11.95 1.40
N GLY A 188 13.13 -12.19 0.73
CA GLY A 188 14.47 -11.83 1.17
C GLY A 188 15.10 -10.76 0.27
N ASN A 189 15.86 -9.82 0.83
CA ASN A 189 16.66 -8.90 0.05
C ASN A 189 17.79 -9.64 -0.67
N THR A 190 18.08 -9.25 -1.90
CA THR A 190 19.18 -9.79 -2.70
C THR A 190 20.41 -8.89 -2.65
N THR A 191 20.31 -7.73 -2.01
CA THR A 191 21.37 -6.75 -1.85
C THR A 191 21.40 -6.22 -0.41
N ALA A 192 22.57 -5.78 0.03
CA ALA A 192 22.76 -5.23 1.38
C ALA A 192 22.68 -3.69 1.42
N ASP A 193 22.61 -3.04 0.24
CA ASP A 193 22.54 -1.60 0.09
C ASP A 193 21.13 -1.10 -0.26
N ASP A 194 20.99 0.19 -0.54
CA ASP A 194 19.74 0.84 -0.93
C ASP A 194 19.49 0.86 -2.46
N GLY A 195 20.29 0.11 -3.24
CA GLY A 195 20.12 -0.02 -4.69
C GLY A 195 18.99 -0.98 -5.07
N LEU A 196 18.79 -1.17 -6.38
CA LEU A 196 17.84 -2.16 -6.90
C LEU A 196 18.20 -3.57 -6.41
N GLU A 197 17.22 -4.45 -6.34
CA GLU A 197 17.48 -5.87 -6.11
C GLU A 197 18.28 -6.47 -7.27
N ASP A 198 19.12 -7.45 -6.95
CA ASP A 198 19.72 -8.27 -7.99
C ASP A 198 18.66 -9.17 -8.62
N HIS A 199 18.25 -8.82 -9.82
CA HIS A 199 17.19 -9.54 -10.54
C HIS A 199 17.47 -11.04 -10.74
N ARG A 200 18.74 -11.45 -10.66
CA ARG A 200 19.15 -12.87 -10.75
C ARG A 200 18.72 -13.67 -9.53
N GLY A 201 18.62 -13.02 -8.37
CA GLY A 201 18.15 -13.60 -7.12
C GLY A 201 16.64 -13.53 -6.93
N ILE A 202 15.90 -12.77 -7.77
CA ILE A 202 14.46 -12.61 -7.65
C ILE A 202 13.72 -13.71 -8.39
N HIS A 203 13.26 -14.72 -7.65
CA HIS A 203 12.51 -15.84 -8.20
C HIS A 203 10.99 -15.68 -8.12
N SER A 204 10.51 -14.76 -7.26
CA SER A 204 9.09 -14.48 -7.10
C SER A 204 8.55 -13.57 -8.20
N ALA A 205 7.23 -13.42 -8.25
CA ALA A 205 6.57 -12.52 -9.19
C ALA A 205 6.97 -11.06 -8.97
N PHE A 206 7.06 -10.29 -10.05
CA PHE A 206 7.01 -8.85 -9.98
C PHE A 206 5.61 -8.46 -9.51
N ASN A 207 5.55 -7.63 -8.48
CA ASN A 207 4.30 -7.13 -7.94
C ASN A 207 3.94 -5.80 -8.60
N ILE A 208 2.72 -5.69 -9.10
CA ILE A 208 2.26 -4.50 -9.84
C ILE A 208 1.55 -3.46 -8.97
N GLY A 209 1.49 -3.65 -7.66
CA GLY A 209 0.83 -2.72 -6.75
C GLY A 209 1.62 -1.45 -6.46
N TYR A 210 2.89 -1.40 -6.86
CA TYR A 210 3.71 -0.20 -6.88
C TYR A 210 4.69 -0.27 -8.05
N MET A 211 4.52 0.58 -9.03
CA MET A 211 5.32 0.58 -10.26
C MET A 211 5.67 2.00 -10.70
N PHE A 212 6.80 2.12 -11.34
CA PHE A 212 7.24 3.33 -12.03
C PHE A 212 7.44 3.05 -13.52
N PHE A 213 7.04 3.99 -14.37
CA PHE A 213 7.19 3.90 -15.82
C PHE A 213 7.66 5.21 -16.43
N ARG A 214 8.45 5.08 -17.52
CA ARG A 214 8.85 6.16 -18.43
C ARG A 214 8.33 5.89 -19.84
N PRO A 215 8.34 6.89 -20.74
CA PRO A 215 7.96 6.70 -22.14
C PRO A 215 8.71 5.56 -22.87
N SER A 216 9.94 5.26 -22.47
CA SER A 216 10.70 4.13 -23.03
C SER A 216 10.08 2.75 -22.75
N ALA A 217 9.12 2.64 -21.86
CA ALA A 217 8.37 1.41 -21.59
C ALA A 217 7.15 1.20 -22.51
N ILE A 218 6.81 2.14 -23.40
CA ILE A 218 5.64 2.03 -24.30
C ILE A 218 5.55 0.66 -24.97
N PRO A 219 6.61 0.07 -25.54
CA PRO A 219 6.51 -1.22 -26.22
C PRO A 219 6.02 -2.36 -25.30
N LEU A 220 6.44 -2.37 -24.06
CA LEU A 220 6.02 -3.35 -23.06
C LEU A 220 4.56 -3.12 -22.62
N VAL A 221 4.22 -1.86 -22.31
CA VAL A 221 2.90 -1.52 -21.79
C VAL A 221 1.83 -1.67 -22.88
N GLU A 222 2.14 -1.36 -24.13
CA GLU A 222 1.25 -1.59 -25.28
C GLU A 222 0.92 -3.08 -25.47
N GLU A 223 1.92 -3.95 -25.38
CA GLU A 223 1.71 -5.40 -25.48
C GLU A 223 0.90 -5.91 -24.28
N TRP A 224 1.20 -5.44 -23.07
CA TRP A 224 0.45 -5.78 -21.88
C TRP A 224 -1.02 -5.36 -21.99
N ARG A 225 -1.27 -4.13 -22.45
CA ARG A 225 -2.60 -3.58 -22.73
C ARG A 225 -3.34 -4.42 -23.78
N ARG A 226 -2.70 -4.73 -24.90
CA ARG A 226 -3.27 -5.56 -25.96
C ARG A 226 -3.72 -6.92 -25.41
N TYR A 227 -2.82 -7.59 -24.70
CA TYR A 227 -3.08 -8.92 -24.16
C TYR A 227 -4.22 -8.95 -23.16
N ILE A 228 -4.24 -8.04 -22.19
CA ILE A 228 -5.31 -7.98 -21.20
C ILE A 228 -6.66 -7.68 -21.83
N ASN A 229 -6.73 -6.81 -22.85
CA ASN A 229 -7.97 -6.45 -23.52
C ASN A 229 -8.56 -7.58 -24.40
N GLU A 230 -7.78 -8.60 -24.76
CA GLU A 230 -8.31 -9.78 -25.45
C GLU A 230 -9.24 -10.62 -24.57
N ASP A 231 -8.99 -10.67 -23.24
CA ASP A 231 -9.84 -11.40 -22.28
C ASP A 231 -9.79 -10.77 -20.88
N PRO A 232 -10.41 -9.60 -20.72
CA PRO A 232 -10.23 -8.75 -19.51
C PRO A 232 -10.83 -9.33 -18.24
N ARG A 233 -11.68 -10.35 -18.32
CA ARG A 233 -12.32 -10.98 -17.16
C ARG A 233 -11.58 -12.22 -16.64
N ASN A 234 -10.78 -12.85 -17.48
CA ASN A 234 -10.10 -14.09 -17.14
C ASN A 234 -8.58 -13.91 -17.01
N ARG A 235 -7.97 -12.99 -17.76
CA ARG A 235 -6.54 -12.71 -17.66
C ARG A 235 -6.24 -11.88 -16.41
N TRP A 236 -5.23 -12.31 -15.68
CA TRP A 236 -4.75 -11.60 -14.51
C TRP A 236 -3.59 -10.68 -14.90
N ASP A 237 -3.76 -9.38 -14.67
CA ASP A 237 -2.84 -8.33 -15.07
C ASP A 237 -1.40 -8.55 -14.57
N GLN A 238 -1.20 -8.90 -13.29
CA GLN A 238 0.13 -9.21 -12.75
C GLN A 238 0.75 -10.44 -13.40
N GLY A 239 -0.02 -11.49 -13.63
CA GLY A 239 0.46 -12.70 -14.30
C GLY A 239 0.93 -12.41 -15.72
N GLU A 240 0.14 -11.65 -16.48
CA GLU A 240 0.49 -11.28 -17.85
C GLU A 240 1.66 -10.29 -17.91
N PHE A 241 1.74 -9.32 -16.97
CA PHE A 241 2.92 -8.45 -16.86
C PHE A 241 4.20 -9.27 -16.68
N ASN A 242 4.19 -10.21 -15.73
CA ASN A 242 5.34 -11.08 -15.46
C ASN A 242 5.73 -11.90 -16.69
N ARG A 243 4.75 -12.49 -17.39
CA ARG A 243 4.97 -13.29 -18.59
C ARG A 243 5.60 -12.45 -19.72
N ILE A 244 5.05 -11.26 -19.96
CA ILE A 244 5.51 -10.38 -21.03
C ILE A 244 6.88 -9.76 -20.70
N ALA A 245 7.05 -9.20 -19.51
CA ALA A 245 8.30 -8.58 -19.09
C ALA A 245 9.47 -9.58 -19.10
N ARG A 246 9.22 -10.83 -18.72
CA ARG A 246 10.23 -11.90 -18.72
C ARG A 246 10.34 -12.65 -20.06
N SER A 247 9.63 -12.24 -21.09
CA SER A 247 9.74 -12.91 -22.40
C SER A 247 11.14 -12.72 -23.00
N LYS A 248 11.80 -13.85 -23.32
CA LYS A 248 13.22 -13.93 -23.74
C LYS A 248 14.20 -13.36 -22.70
N TRP A 249 13.80 -13.33 -21.45
CA TRP A 249 14.65 -12.85 -20.37
C TRP A 249 15.91 -13.71 -20.24
N LYS A 250 17.06 -13.03 -20.20
CA LYS A 250 18.38 -13.65 -19.98
C LYS A 250 18.94 -13.07 -18.69
N PRO A 251 18.73 -13.72 -17.52
CA PRO A 251 19.29 -13.25 -16.27
C PRO A 251 20.80 -13.04 -16.40
N GLY A 252 21.28 -11.88 -15.91
CA GLY A 252 22.70 -11.54 -15.94
C GLY A 252 23.20 -10.85 -17.20
N ARG A 253 22.37 -10.69 -18.26
CA ARG A 253 22.72 -9.85 -19.38
C ARG A 253 22.49 -8.38 -19.02
N THR A 254 23.59 -7.66 -18.84
CA THR A 254 23.62 -6.23 -18.47
C THR A 254 24.43 -5.39 -19.43
N ASP A 255 24.67 -5.88 -20.64
CA ASP A 255 25.48 -5.20 -21.65
C ASP A 255 24.86 -3.86 -22.02
N GLY A 256 25.63 -2.79 -21.92
CA GLY A 256 25.21 -1.43 -22.25
C GLY A 256 24.30 -0.77 -21.22
N LEU A 257 24.06 -1.38 -20.04
CA LEU A 257 23.26 -0.79 -18.99
C LEU A 257 24.13 0.01 -18.00
N SER A 258 23.59 1.14 -17.51
CA SER A 258 24.28 2.02 -16.56
C SER A 258 24.43 1.40 -15.16
N ASP A 259 23.55 0.46 -14.81
CA ASP A 259 23.60 -0.28 -13.56
C ASP A 259 23.44 -1.79 -13.84
N LYS A 260 24.28 -2.61 -13.18
CA LYS A 260 24.28 -4.08 -13.34
C LYS A 260 23.03 -4.78 -12.75
N ARG A 261 22.20 -4.07 -12.01
CA ARG A 261 20.94 -4.57 -11.44
C ARG A 261 19.75 -4.28 -12.34
N LEU A 262 19.93 -3.44 -13.37
CA LEU A 262 18.99 -3.33 -14.46
C LEU A 262 19.05 -4.57 -15.35
N PHE A 263 17.99 -4.84 -16.08
CA PHE A 263 17.91 -5.97 -16.99
C PHE A 263 17.11 -5.65 -18.25
N TRP A 264 17.43 -6.34 -19.33
CA TRP A 264 16.67 -6.29 -20.54
C TRP A 264 15.39 -7.12 -20.41
N ALA A 265 14.25 -6.45 -20.52
CA ALA A 265 12.90 -7.02 -20.45
C ALA A 265 12.23 -7.04 -21.84
N TYR A 266 11.11 -7.73 -21.94
CA TYR A 266 10.25 -7.76 -23.12
C TYR A 266 11.04 -7.91 -24.41
N GLN A 267 11.59 -9.09 -24.64
CA GLN A 267 12.35 -9.38 -25.87
C GLN A 267 13.54 -8.42 -26.12
N GLU A 268 14.14 -7.94 -25.05
CA GLU A 268 15.27 -7.00 -25.08
C GLU A 268 14.90 -5.62 -25.65
N LYS A 269 13.64 -5.20 -25.53
CA LYS A 269 13.14 -3.90 -26.05
C LYS A 269 13.01 -2.82 -24.98
N VAL A 270 12.94 -3.21 -23.70
CA VAL A 270 12.73 -2.30 -22.58
C VAL A 270 13.67 -2.67 -21.43
N ILE A 271 14.20 -1.66 -20.77
CA ILE A 271 15.06 -1.85 -19.59
C ILE A 271 14.17 -1.80 -18.34
N GLY A 272 14.30 -2.78 -17.47
CA GLY A 272 13.58 -2.88 -16.21
C GLY A 272 14.51 -3.00 -15.01
N GLY A 273 13.96 -2.77 -13.83
CA GLY A 273 14.63 -3.00 -12.55
C GLY A 273 13.64 -3.40 -11.46
N VAL A 274 14.14 -4.08 -10.43
CA VAL A 274 13.35 -4.47 -9.26
C VAL A 274 13.71 -3.58 -8.09
N LEU A 275 12.70 -2.88 -7.56
CA LEU A 275 12.85 -1.99 -6.42
C LEU A 275 13.24 -2.79 -5.16
N PRO A 276 14.11 -2.24 -4.29
CA PRO A 276 14.56 -2.95 -3.09
C PRO A 276 13.39 -3.19 -2.13
N ILE A 277 13.20 -4.45 -1.76
CA ILE A 277 12.04 -4.89 -0.96
C ILE A 277 12.05 -4.39 0.48
N ALA A 278 13.20 -3.92 0.98
CA ALA A 278 13.28 -3.25 2.27
C ALA A 278 12.78 -1.79 2.20
N LEU A 279 12.95 -1.13 1.06
CA LEU A 279 12.56 0.26 0.85
C LEU A 279 11.16 0.41 0.23
N PHE A 280 10.75 -0.53 -0.60
CA PHE A 280 9.42 -0.60 -1.23
C PHE A 280 8.75 -1.90 -0.78
N ALA A 281 8.35 -1.90 0.49
CA ALA A 281 8.07 -3.12 1.22
C ALA A 281 6.66 -3.67 0.93
N GLY A 282 6.58 -4.95 0.60
CA GLY A 282 5.33 -5.71 0.67
C GLY A 282 4.92 -5.99 2.12
N GLY A 283 3.65 -6.34 2.34
CA GLY A 283 3.12 -6.52 3.69
C GLY A 283 3.83 -7.59 4.50
N HIS A 284 4.21 -8.72 3.89
CA HIS A 284 5.00 -9.74 4.61
C HIS A 284 6.37 -9.19 5.02
N ASN A 285 7.07 -8.52 4.11
CA ASN A 285 8.41 -7.98 4.36
C ASN A 285 8.41 -6.91 5.45
N TYR A 286 7.37 -6.09 5.51
CA TYR A 286 7.28 -5.02 6.50
C TYR A 286 6.77 -5.51 7.86
N PHE A 287 5.63 -6.23 7.89
CA PHE A 287 4.96 -6.58 9.14
C PHE A 287 5.42 -7.89 9.76
N VAL A 288 5.85 -8.86 8.96
CA VAL A 288 6.21 -10.20 9.47
C VAL A 288 7.72 -10.35 9.59
N SER A 289 8.45 -10.23 8.50
CA SER A 289 9.90 -10.35 8.53
C SER A 289 10.61 -9.09 9.03
N GLN A 290 9.91 -7.97 9.12
CA GLN A 290 10.41 -6.68 9.60
C GLN A 290 11.74 -6.28 8.92
N LEU A 291 11.82 -6.47 7.61
CA LEU A 291 13.07 -6.32 6.88
C LEU A 291 13.61 -4.89 6.93
N ALA A 292 12.76 -3.89 6.69
CA ALA A 292 13.14 -2.48 6.76
C ALA A 292 13.66 -2.11 8.16
N GLN A 293 12.97 -2.58 9.20
CA GLN A 293 13.33 -2.38 10.60
C GLN A 293 14.69 -3.01 10.93
N ARG A 294 14.89 -4.27 10.55
CA ARG A 294 16.17 -4.98 10.78
C ARG A 294 17.35 -4.35 10.05
N MET A 295 17.09 -3.76 8.88
CA MET A 295 18.15 -3.04 8.11
C MET A 295 18.31 -1.59 8.55
N GLY A 296 17.44 -1.07 9.42
CA GLY A 296 17.52 0.32 9.87
C GLY A 296 17.24 1.33 8.75
N VAL A 297 16.43 0.98 7.75
CA VAL A 297 16.16 1.85 6.59
C VAL A 297 14.69 2.29 6.58
N PRO A 298 14.43 3.62 6.43
CA PRO A 298 13.07 4.11 6.31
C PRO A 298 12.51 3.77 4.93
N PRO A 299 11.33 3.11 4.85
CA PRO A 299 10.75 2.72 3.58
C PRO A 299 10.23 3.91 2.77
N TYR A 300 10.24 3.79 1.44
CA TYR A 300 9.54 4.69 0.52
C TYR A 300 8.06 4.35 0.41
N SER A 301 7.72 3.08 0.56
CA SER A 301 6.34 2.63 0.49
C SER A 301 6.11 1.37 1.32
N ILE A 302 4.86 1.22 1.78
CA ILE A 302 4.36 0.01 2.42
C ILE A 302 3.11 -0.41 1.64
N HIS A 303 3.17 -1.56 0.99
CA HIS A 303 2.03 -2.14 0.28
C HIS A 303 1.46 -3.30 1.10
N THR A 304 0.23 -3.21 1.55
CA THR A 304 -0.41 -4.21 2.42
C THR A 304 -0.83 -5.48 1.69
N THR A 305 0.14 -6.14 1.02
CA THR A 305 -0.03 -7.47 0.44
C THR A 305 -0.08 -8.54 1.53
N PHE A 306 -0.61 -9.71 1.22
CA PHE A 306 -0.63 -10.88 2.10
C PHE A 306 -1.27 -10.63 3.48
N GLN A 307 -2.35 -9.83 3.53
CA GLN A 307 -3.08 -9.55 4.74
C GLN A 307 -4.42 -10.27 4.76
N TYR A 308 -4.73 -10.89 5.90
CA TYR A 308 -6.03 -11.49 6.15
C TYR A 308 -7.12 -10.44 6.36
N SER A 309 -8.37 -10.86 6.26
CA SER A 309 -9.55 -10.03 6.52
C SER A 309 -9.69 -8.84 5.57
N ALA A 310 -9.21 -8.98 4.33
CA ALA A 310 -9.36 -7.99 3.26
C ALA A 310 -9.06 -6.55 3.73
N ALA A 311 -9.93 -5.58 3.46
CA ALA A 311 -9.73 -4.19 3.82
C ALA A 311 -9.59 -3.96 5.34
N ALA A 312 -10.33 -4.70 6.17
CA ALA A 312 -10.23 -4.56 7.63
C ALA A 312 -8.85 -4.96 8.17
N GLY A 313 -8.30 -6.07 7.66
CA GLY A 313 -6.96 -6.50 8.03
C GLY A 313 -5.86 -5.55 7.56
N LYS A 314 -6.01 -4.98 6.35
CA LYS A 314 -5.10 -3.97 5.82
C LYS A 314 -5.09 -2.70 6.67
N ARG A 315 -6.27 -2.18 7.05
CA ARG A 315 -6.39 -1.03 7.98
C ARG A 315 -5.71 -1.32 9.32
N HIS A 316 -5.93 -2.52 9.87
CA HIS A 316 -5.30 -2.93 11.11
C HIS A 316 -3.77 -2.89 11.02
N ARG A 317 -3.19 -3.44 9.94
CA ARG A 317 -1.74 -3.40 9.72
C ARG A 317 -1.19 -1.99 9.55
N LEU A 318 -1.90 -1.14 8.83
CA LEU A 318 -1.48 0.26 8.69
C LEU A 318 -1.56 1.03 10.01
N ARG A 319 -2.55 0.73 10.88
CA ARG A 319 -2.59 1.27 12.25
C ARG A 319 -1.44 0.75 13.10
N GLU A 320 -1.13 -0.53 13.03
CA GLU A 320 0.01 -1.15 13.71
C GLU A 320 1.35 -0.47 13.31
N ALA A 321 1.48 -0.08 12.06
CA ALA A 321 2.63 0.69 11.57
C ALA A 321 2.54 2.20 11.87
N MET A 322 1.48 2.68 12.54
CA MET A 322 1.23 4.10 12.82
C MET A 322 1.17 5.00 11.57
N VAL A 323 0.74 4.43 10.43
CA VAL A 323 0.63 5.17 9.15
C VAL A 323 -0.80 5.25 8.63
N TRP A 324 -1.79 4.75 9.38
CA TRP A 324 -3.20 4.94 9.08
C TRP A 324 -3.70 6.24 9.69
N ILE A 325 -4.50 6.99 8.95
CA ILE A 325 -5.12 8.23 9.43
C ILE A 325 -6.54 7.88 9.89
N ASP A 326 -6.77 8.01 11.18
CA ASP A 326 -8.08 7.83 11.81
C ASP A 326 -8.65 9.18 12.26
N GLU A 327 -9.96 9.21 12.47
CA GLU A 327 -10.63 10.28 13.16
C GLU A 327 -10.06 10.52 14.58
N PRO A 328 -9.97 11.75 15.06
CA PRO A 328 -9.48 12.04 16.41
C PRO A 328 -10.22 11.28 17.50
N SER A 329 -11.54 11.08 17.34
CA SER A 329 -12.38 10.32 18.25
C SER A 329 -12.00 8.83 18.34
N TYR A 330 -11.22 8.33 17.41
CA TYR A 330 -10.66 6.98 17.48
C TYR A 330 -9.64 6.88 18.62
N TYR A 331 -8.77 7.90 18.78
CA TYR A 331 -7.71 7.94 19.78
C TYR A 331 -8.14 8.58 21.11
N ASP A 332 -9.18 9.40 21.09
CA ASP A 332 -9.76 10.05 22.28
C ASP A 332 -11.29 9.87 22.32
N PRO A 333 -11.77 8.63 22.51
CA PRO A 333 -13.20 8.35 22.53
C PRO A 333 -13.86 8.85 23.82
N PRO A 334 -15.15 9.25 23.78
CA PRO A 334 -15.94 9.45 24.98
C PRO A 334 -15.88 8.25 25.92
N GLY A 335 -15.61 8.47 27.21
CA GLY A 335 -15.41 7.40 28.19
C GLY A 335 -13.97 6.90 28.33
N GLY A 336 -13.08 7.30 27.42
CA GLY A 336 -11.66 6.97 27.45
C GLY A 336 -11.33 5.55 26.99
N LEU A 337 -10.06 5.20 27.12
CA LEU A 337 -9.49 3.93 26.66
C LEU A 337 -9.26 2.98 27.84
N LEU A 338 -9.31 1.68 27.58
CA LEU A 338 -8.90 0.60 28.48
C LEU A 338 -7.70 -0.12 27.85
N VAL A 339 -6.63 -0.23 28.63
CA VAL A 339 -5.42 -1.00 28.28
C VAL A 339 -5.25 -2.11 29.32
N TYR A 340 -4.74 -3.24 28.90
CA TYR A 340 -4.29 -4.30 29.80
C TYR A 340 -2.99 -4.92 29.30
N ALA A 341 -2.17 -5.41 30.21
CA ALA A 341 -0.98 -6.19 29.87
C ALA A 341 -1.37 -7.67 29.75
N PRO A 342 -1.15 -8.31 28.58
CA PRO A 342 -1.43 -9.73 28.44
C PRO A 342 -0.46 -10.55 29.28
N ASP A 343 -1.00 -11.56 29.99
CA ASP A 343 -0.22 -12.56 30.69
C ASP A 343 -0.09 -13.80 29.81
N VAL A 344 1.04 -13.91 29.08
CA VAL A 344 1.31 -15.03 28.18
C VAL A 344 2.45 -15.89 28.73
N PRO A 345 2.17 -17.12 29.21
CA PRO A 345 3.20 -17.99 29.69
C PRO A 345 4.28 -18.29 28.66
N LYS A 346 5.55 -18.13 29.03
CA LYS A 346 6.70 -18.41 28.15
C LYS A 346 6.65 -19.82 27.54
N ALA A 347 6.14 -20.81 28.27
CA ALA A 347 5.99 -22.18 27.79
C ALA A 347 5.01 -22.33 26.62
N LEU A 348 4.04 -21.40 26.47
CA LEU A 348 3.15 -21.37 25.32
C LEU A 348 3.81 -20.70 24.11
N VAL A 349 4.70 -19.73 24.33
CA VAL A 349 5.41 -19.02 23.26
C VAL A 349 6.62 -19.83 22.77
N TYR A 350 7.37 -20.40 23.70
CA TYR A 350 8.61 -21.15 23.43
C TYR A 350 8.52 -22.57 24.02
N PRO A 351 7.71 -23.45 23.44
CA PRO A 351 7.60 -24.81 23.93
C PRO A 351 8.94 -25.58 23.69
N PRO A 352 9.40 -26.39 24.67
CA PRO A 352 10.72 -27.06 24.61
C PRO A 352 10.96 -27.94 23.39
N LYS A 353 9.89 -28.49 22.81
CA LYS A 353 9.94 -29.35 21.62
C LYS A 353 9.65 -28.60 20.31
N GLY A 354 9.68 -27.25 20.34
CA GLY A 354 9.26 -26.40 19.23
C GLY A 354 7.74 -26.25 19.11
N MET A 355 7.33 -25.24 18.37
CA MET A 355 5.91 -24.94 18.16
C MET A 355 5.27 -26.00 17.26
N THR A 356 4.15 -26.53 17.71
CA THR A 356 3.27 -27.41 16.92
C THR A 356 1.96 -26.69 16.60
N THR A 357 1.18 -27.18 15.65
CA THR A 357 -0.16 -26.64 15.35
C THR A 357 -1.04 -26.60 16.60
N ASN A 358 -1.05 -27.66 17.42
CA ASN A 358 -1.82 -27.69 18.65
C ASN A 358 -1.28 -26.72 19.70
N GLY A 359 0.04 -26.55 19.81
CA GLY A 359 0.67 -25.56 20.67
C GLY A 359 0.29 -24.14 20.27
N HIS A 360 0.32 -23.85 18.98
CA HIS A 360 -0.12 -22.57 18.44
C HIS A 360 -1.59 -22.29 18.75
N ILE A 361 -2.47 -23.27 18.54
CA ILE A 361 -3.89 -23.15 18.87
C ILE A 361 -4.08 -22.90 20.38
N ALA A 362 -3.30 -23.56 21.24
CA ALA A 362 -3.36 -23.34 22.68
C ALA A 362 -2.93 -21.90 23.06
N LEU A 363 -1.85 -21.39 22.45
CA LEU A 363 -1.39 -20.02 22.62
C LEU A 363 -2.48 -19.01 22.19
N ILE A 364 -3.05 -19.18 21.01
CA ILE A 364 -4.11 -18.30 20.51
C ILE A 364 -5.35 -18.33 21.40
N LYS A 365 -5.80 -19.52 21.82
CA LYS A 365 -6.92 -19.66 22.76
C LYS A 365 -6.67 -18.96 24.09
N HIS A 366 -5.44 -19.01 24.60
CA HIS A 366 -5.07 -18.33 25.84
C HIS A 366 -5.20 -16.80 25.69
N GLN A 367 -4.64 -16.24 24.64
CA GLN A 367 -4.71 -14.80 24.35
C GLN A 367 -6.16 -14.33 24.10
N LEU A 368 -6.93 -15.07 23.29
CA LEU A 368 -8.33 -14.74 23.02
C LEU A 368 -9.22 -14.73 24.26
N ARG A 369 -8.96 -15.60 25.26
CA ARG A 369 -9.69 -15.56 26.53
C ARG A 369 -9.46 -14.25 27.29
N GLN A 370 -8.23 -13.75 27.30
CA GLN A 370 -7.89 -12.48 27.93
C GLN A 370 -8.52 -11.29 27.19
N ILE A 371 -8.44 -11.28 25.87
CA ILE A 371 -9.10 -10.26 25.02
C ILE A 371 -10.61 -10.24 25.29
N ARG A 372 -11.25 -11.41 25.34
CA ARG A 372 -12.69 -11.52 25.63
C ARG A 372 -13.02 -10.93 27.01
N SER A 373 -12.22 -11.22 28.03
CA SER A 373 -12.43 -10.68 29.37
C SER A 373 -12.23 -9.16 29.41
N ALA A 374 -11.22 -8.66 28.69
CA ALA A 374 -10.95 -7.22 28.57
C ALA A 374 -12.07 -6.50 27.82
N LEU A 375 -12.62 -7.09 26.75
CA LEU A 375 -13.77 -6.54 26.01
C LEU A 375 -15.01 -6.45 26.91
N ALA A 376 -15.31 -7.48 27.71
CA ALA A 376 -16.43 -7.43 28.64
C ALA A 376 -16.24 -6.33 29.69
N LEU A 377 -15.02 -6.14 30.20
CA LEU A 377 -14.69 -5.07 31.14
C LEU A 377 -14.81 -3.69 30.47
N ALA A 378 -14.29 -3.54 29.25
CA ALA A 378 -14.39 -2.30 28.49
C ALA A 378 -15.85 -1.90 28.27
N GLN A 379 -16.70 -2.85 27.90
CA GLN A 379 -18.14 -2.64 27.74
C GLN A 379 -18.79 -2.21 29.05
N ALA A 380 -18.49 -2.88 30.18
CA ALA A 380 -19.03 -2.53 31.49
C ALA A 380 -18.62 -1.13 31.97
N LEU A 381 -17.43 -0.68 31.57
CA LEU A 381 -16.88 0.64 31.92
C LEU A 381 -17.23 1.74 30.91
N GLY A 382 -17.90 1.44 29.81
CA GLY A 382 -18.17 2.39 28.72
C GLY A 382 -16.89 2.89 28.03
N ARG A 383 -15.83 2.06 27.99
CA ARG A 383 -14.52 2.41 27.42
C ARG A 383 -14.26 1.64 26.13
N LYS A 384 -13.42 2.19 25.26
CA LYS A 384 -12.87 1.44 24.12
C LYS A 384 -11.63 0.66 24.54
N LEU A 385 -11.54 -0.61 24.14
CA LEU A 385 -10.38 -1.45 24.42
C LEU A 385 -9.28 -1.19 23.39
N ILE A 386 -8.07 -0.88 23.86
CA ILE A 386 -6.87 -1.01 23.04
C ILE A 386 -6.48 -2.48 23.02
N LEU A 387 -6.47 -3.09 21.84
CA LEU A 387 -6.03 -4.47 21.69
C LEU A 387 -4.55 -4.58 22.02
N PRO A 388 -4.16 -5.61 22.81
CA PRO A 388 -2.76 -5.84 23.10
C PRO A 388 -2.04 -6.40 21.87
N GLU A 389 -0.72 -6.36 21.89
CA GLU A 389 0.08 -7.16 21.00
C GLU A 389 -0.25 -8.64 21.14
N VAL A 390 -0.50 -9.31 20.01
CA VAL A 390 -0.82 -10.74 19.97
C VAL A 390 0.38 -11.49 19.42
N THR A 391 0.93 -12.38 20.23
CA THR A 391 2.05 -13.23 19.86
C THR A 391 1.58 -14.36 18.94
N CYS A 392 2.15 -14.43 17.73
CA CYS A 392 1.99 -15.55 16.82
C CYS A 392 3.16 -16.53 17.01
N GLY A 393 2.87 -17.77 17.37
CA GLY A 393 3.90 -18.78 17.59
C GLY A 393 4.21 -19.65 16.36
N TYR A 394 3.51 -19.45 15.25
CA TYR A 394 3.59 -20.33 14.09
C TYR A 394 3.35 -19.58 12.77
N ASP A 395 4.43 -19.03 12.23
CA ASP A 395 4.37 -18.26 10.99
C ASP A 395 4.57 -19.11 9.72
N LYS A 396 5.01 -20.35 9.87
CA LYS A 396 5.36 -21.24 8.75
C LYS A 396 4.18 -21.73 7.90
N ALA A 397 2.94 -21.38 8.25
CA ALA A 397 1.75 -21.81 7.51
C ALA A 397 1.65 -21.17 6.11
N TRP A 398 2.32 -20.04 5.87
CA TRP A 398 2.23 -19.27 4.63
C TRP A 398 3.43 -19.42 3.73
N PHE A 399 4.61 -19.45 4.32
CA PHE A 399 5.85 -19.50 3.58
C PHE A 399 6.76 -20.54 4.24
N GLN A 400 7.21 -21.49 3.46
CA GLN A 400 8.34 -22.34 3.85
C GLN A 400 9.57 -21.42 3.83
N LEU A 401 9.97 -20.96 5.01
CA LEU A 401 11.24 -20.29 5.21
C LEU A 401 12.39 -21.27 5.16
#